data_6a7eca5006da864fc8e1372a628ee038
#
_entry.id   6a7eca5006da864fc8e1372a628ee038
#
_cell.length_a   1.000
_cell.length_b   1.000
_cell.length_c   1.000
_cell.angle_alpha   90.00
_cell.angle_beta   90.00
_cell.angle_gamma   90.00
#
_symmetry.space_group_name_H-M   'P 1'
#
loop_
_entity.id
_entity.type
_entity.pdbx_description
1 polymer ?
#
loop_
_entity_poly.entity_id
_entity_poly.type
_entity_poly.pdbx_seq_one_letter_code
_entity_poly.pdbx_strand_id
1 'polypeptide(L)'
;RLSGELVLEPLYLFPPFEQLKEVSPYLVLATDAVKTWFLEQNQGLAGFFFASLESIEEIAEQLRRLIQVESPYGSTVFLKMANSECAYVLLSTQCQPLWKVINRAWLPTRQGWQYVQRPELTATQDTPVRFKLTDEQWQRLGNITWLNTLETVERHVQQWFPDLAQQWQSDPELFHRYAQWAYQQGFSSERDLMLFFNVLGFLGVDALEKGKYPEIDPLLHQASSRTPSQRIEAAAELAYHYSQSSQEVQG
;
A
#
# COMPACT_ATOMS: atom_id res chain seq x y z
N ARG A 1 -6.73 -17.97 -22.00
CA ARG A 1 -7.84 -17.13 -22.55
C ARG A 1 -9.12 -17.67 -21.96
N LEU A 2 -9.82 -16.87 -21.13
CA LEU A 2 -11.16 -17.19 -20.68
C LEU A 2 -12.08 -17.07 -21.89
N SER A 3 -12.47 -18.20 -22.50
CA SER A 3 -13.41 -18.26 -23.63
C SER A 3 -14.82 -18.31 -23.04
N GLY A 4 -15.51 -17.21 -23.02
CA GLY A 4 -16.87 -17.03 -22.57
C GLY A 4 -17.16 -15.54 -22.41
N GLU A 5 -18.40 -15.11 -22.47
CA GLU A 5 -18.75 -13.73 -22.18
C GLU A 5 -18.49 -13.43 -20.70
N LEU A 6 -17.32 -12.83 -20.44
CA LEU A 6 -17.01 -12.29 -19.13
C LEU A 6 -17.85 -11.03 -18.89
N VAL A 7 -18.76 -11.10 -17.93
CA VAL A 7 -19.43 -9.89 -17.44
C VAL A 7 -18.43 -9.11 -16.59
N LEU A 8 -17.97 -7.99 -17.14
CA LEU A 8 -16.95 -7.10 -16.55
C LEU A 8 -17.54 -5.71 -16.37
N GLU A 9 -17.46 -5.18 -15.16
CA GLU A 9 -17.91 -3.82 -14.89
C GLU A 9 -16.78 -3.01 -14.24
N PRO A 10 -16.14 -2.05 -14.98
CA PRO A 10 -15.08 -1.23 -14.45
C PRO A 10 -15.62 -0.20 -13.45
N LEU A 11 -14.88 0.06 -12.38
CA LEU A 11 -15.28 1.07 -11.40
C LEU A 11 -14.90 2.49 -11.84
N TYR A 12 -13.77 2.67 -12.55
CA TYR A 12 -13.30 3.99 -13.01
C TYR A 12 -13.81 4.29 -14.43
N LEU A 13 -15.13 4.32 -14.58
CA LEU A 13 -15.77 4.49 -15.90
C LEU A 13 -16.14 5.96 -16.19
N PHE A 14 -16.45 6.75 -15.16
CA PHE A 14 -17.01 8.10 -15.29
C PHE A 14 -16.06 9.16 -14.73
N PRO A 15 -16.22 10.45 -15.16
CA PRO A 15 -15.51 11.57 -14.56
C PRO A 15 -15.64 11.60 -13.03
N PRO A 16 -14.58 11.97 -12.31
CA PRO A 16 -13.25 12.38 -12.81
C PRO A 16 -12.26 11.22 -13.00
N PHE A 17 -12.69 9.96 -12.98
CA PHE A 17 -11.82 8.78 -12.90
C PHE A 17 -11.58 8.09 -14.24
N GLU A 18 -12.21 8.53 -15.33
CA GLU A 18 -12.06 7.89 -16.66
C GLU A 18 -10.62 7.89 -17.19
N GLN A 19 -9.78 8.85 -16.75
CA GLN A 19 -8.35 8.88 -17.09
C GLN A 19 -7.55 7.78 -16.42
N LEU A 20 -8.10 7.16 -15.37
CA LEU A 20 -7.51 6.04 -14.64
C LEU A 20 -8.07 4.68 -15.09
N LYS A 21 -8.74 4.62 -16.23
CA LYS A 21 -9.41 3.42 -16.75
C LYS A 21 -8.47 2.21 -16.85
N GLU A 22 -7.21 2.41 -17.22
CA GLU A 22 -6.22 1.34 -17.37
C GLU A 22 -5.87 0.65 -16.02
N VAL A 23 -6.02 1.35 -14.92
CA VAL A 23 -5.77 0.84 -13.56
C VAL A 23 -7.07 0.64 -12.77
N SER A 24 -8.20 0.62 -13.46
CA SER A 24 -9.51 0.42 -12.83
C SER A 24 -9.61 -0.97 -12.22
N PRO A 25 -10.12 -1.10 -10.99
CA PRO A 25 -10.63 -2.38 -10.55
C PRO A 25 -11.92 -2.74 -11.31
N TYR A 26 -12.16 -4.04 -11.46
CA TYR A 26 -13.31 -4.57 -12.16
C TYR A 26 -14.16 -5.44 -11.22
N LEU A 27 -15.46 -5.31 -11.33
CA LEU A 27 -16.39 -6.33 -10.87
C LEU A 27 -16.48 -7.42 -11.94
N VAL A 28 -16.39 -8.66 -11.51
CA VAL A 28 -16.40 -9.82 -12.40
C VAL A 28 -17.33 -10.89 -11.81
N LEU A 29 -18.20 -11.46 -12.62
CA LEU A 29 -19.00 -12.59 -12.18
C LEU A 29 -18.09 -13.79 -11.87
N ALA A 30 -18.13 -14.28 -10.63
CA ALA A 30 -17.26 -15.34 -10.12
C ALA A 30 -17.66 -16.73 -10.63
N THR A 31 -17.51 -16.98 -11.94
CA THR A 31 -17.61 -18.32 -12.53
C THR A 31 -16.48 -19.23 -12.01
N ASP A 32 -16.61 -20.54 -12.18
CA ASP A 32 -15.54 -21.46 -11.75
C ASP A 32 -14.22 -21.19 -12.48
N ALA A 33 -14.27 -20.81 -13.75
CA ALA A 33 -13.09 -20.42 -14.51
C ALA A 33 -12.41 -19.16 -13.94
N VAL A 34 -13.19 -18.15 -13.52
CA VAL A 34 -12.66 -16.92 -12.87
C VAL A 34 -12.06 -17.25 -11.52
N LYS A 35 -12.72 -18.09 -10.71
CA LYS A 35 -12.19 -18.52 -9.40
C LYS A 35 -10.86 -19.26 -9.56
N THR A 36 -10.79 -20.24 -10.46
CA THR A 36 -9.57 -21.00 -10.74
C THR A 36 -8.46 -20.06 -11.18
N TRP A 37 -8.72 -19.20 -12.18
CA TRP A 37 -7.76 -18.24 -12.65
C TRP A 37 -7.24 -17.33 -11.53
N PHE A 38 -8.13 -16.77 -10.69
CA PHE A 38 -7.74 -15.90 -9.58
C PHE A 38 -6.81 -16.60 -8.58
N LEU A 39 -7.13 -17.85 -8.23
CA LEU A 39 -6.34 -18.65 -7.30
C LEU A 39 -4.96 -19.03 -7.87
N GLU A 40 -4.87 -19.26 -9.19
CA GLU A 40 -3.62 -19.62 -9.86
C GLU A 40 -2.67 -18.43 -10.06
N GLN A 41 -3.20 -17.20 -10.18
CA GLN A 41 -2.36 -16.01 -10.45
C GLN A 41 -1.51 -15.57 -9.26
N ASN A 42 -1.71 -16.13 -8.08
CA ASN A 42 -0.99 -15.77 -6.83
C ASN A 42 -0.95 -14.25 -6.54
N GLN A 43 -1.96 -13.52 -7.03
CA GLN A 43 -2.06 -12.05 -6.86
C GLN A 43 -2.72 -11.69 -5.51
N GLY A 44 -2.52 -12.49 -4.52
CA GLY A 44 -3.08 -12.57 -3.18
C GLY A 44 -3.94 -11.41 -2.68
N LEU A 45 -3.49 -10.15 -2.83
CA LEU A 45 -4.20 -8.99 -2.27
C LEU A 45 -4.90 -8.11 -3.31
N ALA A 46 -4.83 -8.45 -4.60
CA ALA A 46 -5.34 -7.61 -5.70
C ALA A 46 -6.86 -7.68 -5.89
N GLY A 47 -7.54 -8.57 -5.17
CA GLY A 47 -8.98 -8.73 -5.25
C GLY A 47 -9.51 -9.69 -4.19
N PHE A 48 -10.83 -9.86 -4.16
CA PHE A 48 -11.51 -10.76 -3.23
C PHE A 48 -12.85 -11.21 -3.81
N PHE A 49 -13.43 -12.26 -3.24
CA PHE A 49 -14.75 -12.74 -3.59
C PHE A 49 -15.80 -12.22 -2.62
N PHE A 50 -16.99 -11.93 -3.12
CA PHE A 50 -18.13 -11.62 -2.29
C PHE A 50 -19.43 -12.12 -2.92
N ALA A 51 -20.47 -12.27 -2.09
CA ALA A 51 -21.83 -12.56 -2.50
C ALA A 51 -22.71 -11.33 -2.30
N SER A 52 -23.57 -11.07 -3.27
CA SER A 52 -24.57 -10.00 -3.26
C SER A 52 -25.93 -10.54 -3.69
N LEU A 53 -27.00 -9.83 -3.31
CA LEU A 53 -28.34 -10.01 -3.84
C LEU A 53 -28.69 -8.96 -4.90
N GLU A 54 -27.85 -7.93 -5.03
CA GLU A 54 -28.01 -6.82 -5.96
C GLU A 54 -27.44 -7.16 -7.34
N SER A 55 -27.87 -6.45 -8.37
CA SER A 55 -27.30 -6.55 -9.72
C SER A 55 -25.85 -6.01 -9.76
N ILE A 56 -25.09 -6.41 -10.77
CA ILE A 56 -23.71 -5.95 -10.92
C ILE A 56 -23.64 -4.43 -11.12
N GLU A 57 -24.62 -3.84 -11.78
CA GLU A 57 -24.76 -2.42 -12.01
C GLU A 57 -25.01 -1.66 -10.69
N GLU A 58 -25.90 -2.15 -9.84
CA GLU A 58 -26.21 -1.57 -8.52
C GLU A 58 -25.00 -1.66 -7.59
N ILE A 59 -24.30 -2.80 -7.60
CA ILE A 59 -23.05 -2.98 -6.86
C ILE A 59 -22.01 -1.95 -7.34
N ALA A 60 -21.83 -1.83 -8.67
CA ALA A 60 -20.85 -0.90 -9.23
C ALA A 60 -21.18 0.54 -8.84
N GLU A 61 -22.44 0.96 -8.91
CA GLU A 61 -22.86 2.30 -8.51
C GLU A 61 -22.54 2.59 -7.04
N GLN A 62 -22.80 1.67 -6.14
CA GLN A 62 -22.49 1.85 -4.72
C GLN A 62 -20.98 1.89 -4.48
N LEU A 63 -20.19 1.01 -5.13
CA LEU A 63 -18.73 1.00 -4.99
C LEU A 63 -18.08 2.27 -5.57
N ARG A 64 -18.59 2.81 -6.66
CA ARG A 64 -18.11 4.09 -7.23
C ARG A 64 -18.23 5.25 -6.24
N ARG A 65 -19.25 5.27 -5.38
CA ARG A 65 -19.40 6.29 -4.33
C ARG A 65 -18.30 6.22 -3.26
N LEU A 66 -17.58 5.09 -3.18
CA LEU A 66 -16.50 4.86 -2.24
C LEU A 66 -15.09 5.06 -2.85
N ILE A 67 -14.98 5.43 -4.14
CA ILE A 67 -13.67 5.70 -4.76
C ILE A 67 -12.96 6.84 -4.03
N GLN A 68 -13.70 7.88 -3.66
CA GLN A 68 -13.21 8.97 -2.83
C GLN A 68 -14.05 9.08 -1.57
N VAL A 69 -13.37 9.08 -0.44
CA VAL A 69 -13.97 9.19 0.89
C VAL A 69 -13.34 10.35 1.66
N GLU A 70 -13.94 10.75 2.77
CA GLU A 70 -13.38 11.75 3.65
C GLU A 70 -12.55 11.07 4.76
N SER A 71 -11.35 11.57 5.04
CA SER A 71 -10.57 11.16 6.21
C SER A 71 -11.21 11.70 7.49
N PRO A 72 -10.86 11.18 8.68
CA PRO A 72 -11.33 11.75 9.95
C PRO A 72 -11.03 13.24 10.11
N TYR A 73 -10.01 13.73 9.41
CA TYR A 73 -9.52 15.12 9.48
C TYR A 73 -10.04 16.03 8.36
N GLY A 74 -11.01 15.56 7.57
CA GLY A 74 -11.68 16.36 6.53
C GLY A 74 -11.00 16.36 5.15
N SER A 75 -9.87 15.66 4.97
CA SER A 75 -9.22 15.53 3.66
C SER A 75 -9.93 14.50 2.80
N THR A 76 -10.06 14.77 1.50
CA THR A 76 -10.51 13.77 0.52
C THR A 76 -9.38 12.80 0.22
N VAL A 77 -9.65 11.50 0.34
CA VAL A 77 -8.69 10.44 0.08
C VAL A 77 -9.24 9.41 -0.91
N PHE A 78 -8.33 8.82 -1.68
CA PHE A 78 -8.65 7.78 -2.64
C PHE A 78 -8.62 6.42 -1.96
N LEU A 79 -9.72 5.67 -2.04
CA LEU A 79 -9.86 4.40 -1.35
C LEU A 79 -9.56 3.23 -2.29
N LYS A 80 -8.51 2.47 -1.99
CA LYS A 80 -8.10 1.27 -2.74
C LYS A 80 -8.95 0.05 -2.32
N MET A 81 -10.28 0.12 -2.51
CA MET A 81 -11.21 -0.89 -2.02
C MET A 81 -11.08 -2.26 -2.70
N ALA A 82 -10.44 -2.35 -3.87
CA ALA A 82 -10.16 -3.64 -4.52
C ALA A 82 -9.03 -4.42 -3.85
N ASN A 83 -8.16 -3.74 -3.09
CA ASN A 83 -7.22 -4.44 -2.23
C ASN A 83 -7.98 -5.16 -1.12
N SER A 84 -7.79 -6.47 -1.02
CA SER A 84 -8.56 -7.34 -0.13
C SER A 84 -8.39 -7.00 1.35
N GLU A 85 -7.21 -6.58 1.79
CA GLU A 85 -6.98 -6.15 3.17
C GLU A 85 -7.67 -4.82 3.48
N CYS A 86 -7.67 -3.87 2.52
CA CYS A 86 -8.43 -2.62 2.66
C CYS A 86 -9.94 -2.93 2.75
N ALA A 87 -10.46 -3.81 1.91
CA ALA A 87 -11.84 -4.26 1.97
C ALA A 87 -12.14 -4.96 3.31
N TYR A 88 -11.23 -5.82 3.79
CA TYR A 88 -11.37 -6.49 5.09
C TYR A 88 -11.44 -5.50 6.26
N VAL A 89 -10.59 -4.48 6.27
CA VAL A 89 -10.67 -3.40 7.29
C VAL A 89 -12.04 -2.75 7.27
N LEU A 90 -12.53 -2.35 6.11
CA LEU A 90 -13.82 -1.65 5.99
C LEU A 90 -14.98 -2.54 6.41
N LEU A 91 -15.01 -3.79 5.98
CA LEU A 91 -16.09 -4.74 6.32
C LEU A 91 -16.04 -5.11 7.81
N SER A 92 -14.86 -5.40 8.37
CA SER A 92 -14.72 -5.77 9.79
C SER A 92 -14.99 -4.60 10.76
N THR A 93 -14.90 -3.35 10.27
CA THR A 93 -15.23 -2.14 11.03
C THR A 93 -16.58 -1.55 10.65
N GLN A 94 -17.48 -2.38 10.16
CA GLN A 94 -18.90 -2.05 9.90
C GLN A 94 -19.11 -0.89 8.90
N CYS A 95 -18.34 -0.83 7.81
CA CYS A 95 -18.56 0.13 6.74
C CYS A 95 -19.96 -0.09 6.10
N GLN A 96 -20.94 0.68 6.53
CA GLN A 96 -22.33 0.56 6.11
C GLN A 96 -22.52 0.59 4.59
N PRO A 97 -21.86 1.50 3.83
CA PRO A 97 -22.00 1.52 2.37
C PRO A 97 -21.60 0.21 1.67
N LEU A 98 -20.58 -0.50 2.17
CA LEU A 98 -20.19 -1.80 1.63
C LEU A 98 -21.22 -2.88 1.99
N TRP A 99 -21.71 -2.87 3.21
CA TRP A 99 -22.71 -3.83 3.68
C TRP A 99 -24.09 -3.67 3.01
N LYS A 100 -24.34 -2.56 2.31
CA LYS A 100 -25.57 -2.41 1.49
C LYS A 100 -25.58 -3.41 0.32
N VAL A 101 -24.43 -3.65 -0.28
CA VAL A 101 -24.31 -4.50 -1.49
C VAL A 101 -23.57 -5.81 -1.27
N ILE A 102 -22.84 -5.97 -0.16
CA ILE A 102 -22.11 -7.20 0.17
C ILE A 102 -22.88 -7.94 1.29
N ASN A 103 -23.20 -9.22 1.07
CA ASN A 103 -23.79 -10.08 2.08
C ASN A 103 -22.74 -10.92 2.82
N ARG A 104 -21.76 -11.43 2.09
CA ARG A 104 -20.64 -12.25 2.57
C ARG A 104 -19.43 -11.95 1.73
N ALA A 105 -18.23 -12.02 2.31
CA ALA A 105 -16.99 -11.87 1.57
C ALA A 105 -15.91 -12.84 2.04
N TRP A 106 -15.07 -13.27 1.10
CA TRP A 106 -13.88 -14.12 1.30
C TRP A 106 -12.68 -13.31 0.80
N LEU A 107 -11.83 -12.91 1.72
CA LEU A 107 -10.77 -11.94 1.47
C LEU A 107 -9.42 -12.58 1.78
N PRO A 108 -8.53 -12.74 0.79
CA PRO A 108 -7.15 -13.11 1.07
C PRO A 108 -6.45 -11.95 1.79
N THR A 109 -5.69 -12.28 2.83
CA THR A 109 -4.88 -11.32 3.58
C THR A 109 -3.49 -11.93 3.81
N ARG A 110 -2.52 -11.12 4.28
CA ARG A 110 -1.20 -11.62 4.70
C ARG A 110 -1.30 -12.68 5.80
N GLN A 111 -2.39 -12.71 6.55
CA GLN A 111 -2.65 -13.68 7.62
C GLN A 111 -3.49 -14.90 7.16
N GLY A 112 -3.71 -15.02 5.83
CA GLY A 112 -4.57 -16.07 5.26
C GLY A 112 -5.96 -15.53 4.90
N TRP A 113 -6.83 -16.45 4.45
CA TRP A 113 -8.18 -16.12 4.03
C TRP A 113 -9.05 -15.73 5.22
N GLN A 114 -9.72 -14.58 5.11
CA GLN A 114 -10.71 -14.09 6.06
C GLN A 114 -12.11 -14.24 5.48
N TYR A 115 -13.06 -14.61 6.32
CA TYR A 115 -14.48 -14.64 5.99
C TYR A 115 -15.23 -13.63 6.85
N VAL A 116 -16.06 -12.83 6.21
CA VAL A 116 -16.95 -11.89 6.90
C VAL A 116 -18.36 -11.99 6.34
N GLN A 117 -19.34 -11.78 7.21
CA GLN A 117 -20.75 -11.80 6.88
C GLN A 117 -21.40 -10.50 7.36
N ARG A 118 -22.40 -10.02 6.61
CA ARG A 118 -23.17 -8.84 6.96
C ARG A 118 -23.71 -8.98 8.39
N PRO A 119 -23.40 -8.03 9.28
CA PRO A 119 -23.99 -8.01 10.62
C PRO A 119 -25.49 -7.70 10.53
N GLU A 120 -26.25 -8.02 11.57
CA GLU A 120 -27.62 -7.53 11.71
C GLU A 120 -27.57 -5.99 11.79
N LEU A 121 -28.03 -5.33 10.72
CA LEU A 121 -27.98 -3.87 10.62
C LEU A 121 -29.06 -3.27 11.51
N THR A 122 -28.66 -2.56 12.55
CA THR A 122 -29.57 -1.60 13.20
C THR A 122 -29.88 -0.49 12.22
N ALA A 123 -31.15 -0.04 12.21
CA ALA A 123 -31.79 0.86 11.24
C ALA A 123 -30.86 1.92 10.62
N THR A 124 -30.90 2.02 9.30
CA THR A 124 -30.10 2.91 8.46
C THR A 124 -30.32 4.38 8.85
N GLN A 125 -29.27 5.01 9.37
CA GLN A 125 -29.15 6.46 9.31
C GLN A 125 -28.96 6.87 7.85
N ASP A 126 -29.50 8.03 7.46
CA ASP A 126 -29.28 8.61 6.14
C ASP A 126 -27.79 8.63 5.80
N THR A 127 -27.44 8.03 4.67
CA THR A 127 -26.06 7.94 4.26
C THR A 127 -25.58 9.34 3.85
N PRO A 128 -24.53 9.90 4.47
CA PRO A 128 -24.02 11.20 4.07
C PRO A 128 -23.61 11.18 2.60
N VAL A 129 -23.61 12.34 1.95
CA VAL A 129 -23.25 12.51 0.53
C VAL A 129 -21.88 11.87 0.21
N ARG A 130 -20.96 11.88 1.19
CA ARG A 130 -19.65 11.23 1.10
C ARG A 130 -19.39 10.44 2.39
N PHE A 131 -18.92 9.21 2.23
CA PHE A 131 -18.53 8.38 3.36
C PHE A 131 -17.30 8.96 4.06
N LYS A 132 -17.37 9.07 5.39
CA LYS A 132 -16.24 9.51 6.23
C LYS A 132 -15.68 8.32 6.99
N LEU A 133 -14.35 8.15 6.90
CA LEU A 133 -13.63 7.12 7.64
C LEU A 133 -13.62 7.43 9.12
N THR A 134 -13.74 6.40 9.96
CA THR A 134 -13.47 6.51 11.39
C THR A 134 -11.96 6.57 11.65
N ASP A 135 -11.55 7.00 12.86
CA ASP A 135 -10.14 6.97 13.25
C ASP A 135 -9.56 5.56 13.21
N GLU A 136 -10.33 4.55 13.62
CA GLU A 136 -9.92 3.13 13.54
C GLU A 136 -9.67 2.70 12.09
N GLN A 137 -10.62 3.00 11.19
CA GLN A 137 -10.46 2.69 9.76
C GLN A 137 -9.23 3.38 9.18
N TRP A 138 -9.03 4.66 9.50
CA TRP A 138 -7.90 5.44 9.05
C TRP A 138 -6.57 4.85 9.49
N GLN A 139 -6.42 4.51 10.77
CA GLN A 139 -5.21 3.88 11.31
C GLN A 139 -4.93 2.52 10.69
N ARG A 140 -5.95 1.66 10.59
CA ARG A 140 -5.78 0.31 10.02
C ARG A 140 -5.46 0.35 8.52
N LEU A 141 -6.06 1.24 7.74
CA LEU A 141 -5.74 1.47 6.33
C LEU A 141 -4.32 2.05 6.17
N GLY A 142 -3.92 2.94 7.07
CA GLY A 142 -2.55 3.47 7.13
C GLY A 142 -1.51 2.37 7.36
N ASN A 143 -1.78 1.42 8.24
CA ASN A 143 -0.91 0.26 8.48
C ASN A 143 -0.76 -0.62 7.22
N ILE A 144 -1.84 -0.85 6.46
CA ILE A 144 -1.76 -1.59 5.20
C ILE A 144 -0.89 -0.82 4.18
N THR A 145 -1.07 0.49 4.08
CA THR A 145 -0.25 1.33 3.19
C THR A 145 1.23 1.24 3.57
N TRP A 146 1.54 1.30 4.86
CA TRP A 146 2.90 1.13 5.37
C TRP A 146 3.51 -0.21 4.99
N LEU A 147 2.79 -1.33 5.21
CA LEU A 147 3.25 -2.66 4.85
C LEU A 147 3.50 -2.80 3.33
N ASN A 148 2.60 -2.26 2.49
CA ASN A 148 2.80 -2.25 1.03
C ASN A 148 4.05 -1.46 0.63
N THR A 149 4.31 -0.33 1.28
CA THR A 149 5.52 0.47 1.07
C THR A 149 6.77 -0.32 1.46
N LEU A 150 6.76 -0.98 2.61
CA LEU A 150 7.89 -1.80 3.04
C LEU A 150 8.20 -2.93 2.06
N GLU A 151 7.20 -3.65 1.56
CA GLU A 151 7.39 -4.70 0.55
C GLU A 151 7.98 -4.16 -0.76
N THR A 152 7.60 -2.95 -1.16
CA THR A 152 8.14 -2.32 -2.36
C THR A 152 9.61 -1.90 -2.16
N VAL A 153 9.93 -1.32 -1.00
CA VAL A 153 11.29 -0.95 -0.62
C VAL A 153 12.18 -2.18 -0.47
N GLU A 154 11.68 -3.24 0.17
CA GLU A 154 12.44 -4.50 0.33
C GLU A 154 12.79 -5.11 -1.03
N ARG A 155 11.84 -5.19 -1.98
CA ARG A 155 12.11 -5.65 -3.35
C ARG A 155 13.15 -4.77 -4.07
N HIS A 156 13.11 -3.45 -3.87
CA HIS A 156 14.10 -2.52 -4.40
C HIS A 156 15.50 -2.87 -3.85
N VAL A 157 15.62 -3.07 -2.54
CA VAL A 157 16.90 -3.42 -1.91
C VAL A 157 17.41 -4.79 -2.36
N GLN A 158 16.53 -5.80 -2.44
CA GLN A 158 16.90 -7.13 -2.95
C GLN A 158 17.43 -7.06 -4.40
N GLN A 159 16.87 -6.19 -5.21
CA GLN A 159 17.26 -6.01 -6.62
C GLN A 159 18.59 -5.27 -6.78
N TRP A 160 18.80 -4.18 -6.03
CA TRP A 160 19.91 -3.26 -6.26
C TRP A 160 21.07 -3.39 -5.27
N PHE A 161 20.79 -3.95 -4.10
CA PHE A 161 21.76 -4.12 -3.00
C PHE A 161 21.66 -5.51 -2.37
N PRO A 162 21.91 -6.58 -3.13
CA PRO A 162 21.73 -7.95 -2.66
C PRO A 162 22.57 -8.28 -1.42
N ASP A 163 23.76 -7.71 -1.28
CA ASP A 163 24.62 -7.93 -0.10
C ASP A 163 24.02 -7.32 1.17
N LEU A 164 23.38 -6.17 1.06
CA LEU A 164 22.63 -5.57 2.16
C LEU A 164 21.39 -6.41 2.50
N ALA A 165 20.65 -6.86 1.48
CA ALA A 165 19.49 -7.72 1.67
C ALA A 165 19.86 -9.05 2.35
N GLN A 166 21.02 -9.62 2.04
CA GLN A 166 21.49 -10.86 2.67
C GLN A 166 21.70 -10.73 4.18
N GLN A 167 22.11 -9.56 4.67
CA GLN A 167 22.26 -9.31 6.12
C GLN A 167 20.95 -9.44 6.87
N TRP A 168 19.81 -9.20 6.21
CA TRP A 168 18.48 -9.29 6.83
C TRP A 168 17.89 -10.70 6.82
N GLN A 169 18.45 -11.62 6.04
CA GLN A 169 18.02 -13.02 6.05
C GLN A 169 18.25 -13.67 7.42
N SER A 170 19.27 -13.23 8.15
CA SER A 170 19.58 -13.71 9.51
C SER A 170 18.78 -12.97 10.60
N ASP A 171 18.28 -11.78 10.34
CA ASP A 171 17.44 -10.97 11.24
C ASP A 171 16.37 -10.20 10.43
N PRO A 172 15.21 -10.83 10.16
CA PRO A 172 14.14 -10.19 9.38
C PRO A 172 13.61 -8.88 9.98
N GLU A 173 13.74 -8.70 11.30
CA GLU A 173 13.33 -7.48 11.98
C GLU A 173 14.29 -6.30 11.73
N LEU A 174 15.50 -6.55 11.23
CA LEU A 174 16.50 -5.52 11.00
C LEU A 174 16.03 -4.49 9.96
N PHE A 175 15.46 -4.97 8.85
CA PHE A 175 14.87 -4.11 7.82
C PHE A 175 13.77 -3.20 8.40
N HIS A 176 12.85 -3.78 9.16
CA HIS A 176 11.75 -3.03 9.79
C HIS A 176 12.28 -1.98 10.78
N ARG A 177 13.32 -2.30 11.57
CA ARG A 177 13.94 -1.34 12.49
C ARG A 177 14.56 -0.16 11.75
N TYR A 178 15.27 -0.39 10.64
CA TYR A 178 15.83 0.69 9.83
C TYR A 178 14.75 1.53 9.15
N ALA A 179 13.71 0.90 8.59
CA ALA A 179 12.60 1.63 8.00
C ALA A 179 11.87 2.49 9.05
N GLN A 180 11.63 1.96 10.24
CA GLN A 180 11.03 2.70 11.35
C GLN A 180 11.90 3.86 11.81
N TRP A 181 13.22 3.66 11.89
CA TRP A 181 14.17 4.73 12.20
C TRP A 181 14.10 5.84 11.14
N ALA A 182 14.15 5.51 9.86
CA ALA A 182 14.04 6.45 8.76
C ALA A 182 12.73 7.26 8.84
N TYR A 183 11.61 6.58 9.11
CA TYR A 183 10.31 7.21 9.29
C TYR A 183 10.34 8.24 10.44
N GLN A 184 10.98 7.94 11.56
CA GLN A 184 11.15 8.85 12.70
C GLN A 184 12.02 10.08 12.35
N GLN A 185 12.93 9.96 11.38
CA GLN A 185 13.71 11.11 10.86
C GLN A 185 12.91 11.97 9.87
N GLY A 186 11.66 11.59 9.56
CA GLY A 186 10.76 12.25 8.63
C GLY A 186 10.82 11.72 7.19
N PHE A 187 11.60 10.66 6.92
CA PHE A 187 11.69 9.99 5.61
C PHE A 187 10.51 9.01 5.48
N SER A 188 9.33 9.52 5.19
CA SER A 188 8.08 8.78 5.34
C SER A 188 7.42 8.34 4.02
N SER A 189 7.83 8.90 2.89
CA SER A 189 7.33 8.46 1.58
C SER A 189 8.09 7.22 1.08
N GLU A 190 7.47 6.47 0.17
CA GLU A 190 8.10 5.32 -0.48
C GLU A 190 9.44 5.70 -1.14
N ARG A 191 9.47 6.86 -1.85
CA ARG A 191 10.68 7.39 -2.45
C ARG A 191 11.75 7.71 -1.40
N ASP A 192 11.37 8.35 -0.29
CA ASP A 192 12.33 8.72 0.76
C ASP A 192 12.94 7.48 1.41
N LEU A 193 12.13 6.44 1.65
CA LEU A 193 12.62 5.17 2.17
C LEU A 193 13.55 4.47 1.18
N MET A 194 13.23 4.43 -0.12
CA MET A 194 14.14 3.90 -1.12
C MET A 194 15.47 4.63 -1.12
N LEU A 195 15.46 5.97 -1.08
CA LEU A 195 16.69 6.77 -1.01
C LEU A 195 17.48 6.51 0.27
N PHE A 196 16.81 6.37 1.40
CA PHE A 196 17.46 5.99 2.67
C PHE A 196 18.15 4.63 2.55
N PHE A 197 17.49 3.63 2.01
CA PHE A 197 18.11 2.33 1.80
C PHE A 197 19.19 2.33 0.72
N ASN A 198 19.15 3.25 -0.25
CA ASN A 198 20.28 3.46 -1.16
C ASN A 198 21.51 3.97 -0.42
N VAL A 199 21.37 4.88 0.56
CA VAL A 199 22.50 5.28 1.42
C VAL A 199 23.12 4.08 2.12
N LEU A 200 22.28 3.23 2.73
CA LEU A 200 22.76 2.00 3.38
C LEU A 200 23.37 0.99 2.38
N GLY A 201 22.81 0.92 1.17
CA GLY A 201 23.32 0.05 0.12
C GLY A 201 24.71 0.44 -0.39
N PHE A 202 24.98 1.74 -0.52
CA PHE A 202 26.26 2.26 -0.98
C PHE A 202 27.34 2.27 0.10
N LEU A 203 26.99 2.56 1.36
CA LEU A 203 27.97 2.83 2.43
C LEU A 203 27.93 1.79 3.56
N GLY A 204 26.97 0.86 3.51
CA GLY A 204 26.72 -0.05 4.62
C GLY A 204 25.93 0.61 5.76
N VAL A 205 25.58 -0.19 6.75
CA VAL A 205 24.86 0.27 7.95
C VAL A 205 25.65 1.27 8.80
N ASP A 206 26.96 1.28 8.64
CA ASP A 206 27.88 2.23 9.27
C ASP A 206 27.59 3.69 8.89
N ALA A 207 26.85 3.93 7.80
CA ALA A 207 26.36 5.27 7.43
C ALA A 207 25.50 5.92 8.50
N LEU A 208 24.92 5.12 9.42
CA LEU A 208 24.14 5.61 10.54
C LEU A 208 24.98 5.99 11.77
N GLU A 209 26.27 5.64 11.78
CA GLU A 209 27.19 6.01 12.85
C GLU A 209 27.54 7.49 12.76
N LYS A 210 27.30 8.24 13.86
CA LYS A 210 27.60 9.66 13.90
C LYS A 210 29.07 9.95 13.63
N GLY A 211 29.31 10.86 12.71
CA GLY A 211 30.66 11.35 12.36
C GLY A 211 31.44 10.44 11.40
N LYS A 212 30.92 9.26 11.01
CA LYS A 212 31.58 8.38 10.04
C LYS A 212 31.64 9.02 8.64
N TYR A 213 30.54 9.66 8.24
CA TYR A 213 30.43 10.42 6.99
C TYR A 213 29.99 11.85 7.32
N PRO A 214 30.93 12.80 7.57
CA PRO A 214 30.62 14.12 8.10
C PRO A 214 29.65 14.96 7.27
N GLU A 215 29.59 14.74 5.94
CA GLU A 215 28.67 15.45 5.06
C GLU A 215 27.27 14.81 5.03
N ILE A 216 27.16 13.51 5.29
CA ILE A 216 25.90 12.75 5.28
C ILE A 216 25.23 12.77 6.65
N ASP A 217 26.01 12.71 7.73
CA ASP A 217 25.52 12.67 9.11
C ASP A 217 24.48 13.77 9.43
N PRO A 218 24.72 15.06 9.11
CA PRO A 218 23.71 16.10 9.34
C PRO A 218 22.43 15.89 8.53
N LEU A 219 22.54 15.37 7.30
CA LEU A 219 21.39 15.11 6.43
C LEU A 219 20.49 14.02 6.97
N LEU A 220 21.05 13.02 7.62
CA LEU A 220 20.28 11.91 8.21
C LEU A 220 19.69 12.28 9.58
N HIS A 221 20.45 12.98 10.44
CA HIS A 221 20.12 13.12 11.86
C HIS A 221 19.58 14.49 12.28
N GLN A 222 19.78 15.55 11.46
CA GLN A 222 19.49 16.91 11.90
C GLN A 222 18.37 17.57 11.10
N ALA A 223 17.45 18.22 11.81
CA ALA A 223 16.51 19.12 11.18
C ALA A 223 17.28 20.34 10.59
N SER A 224 16.90 20.76 9.40
CA SER A 224 17.50 21.90 8.70
C SER A 224 16.42 22.68 7.94
N SER A 225 16.79 23.70 7.19
CA SER A 225 15.88 24.42 6.29
C SER A 225 15.39 23.56 5.11
N ARG A 226 16.05 22.42 4.84
CA ARG A 226 15.62 21.46 3.83
C ARG A 226 14.49 20.58 4.36
N THR A 227 13.56 20.22 3.49
CA THR A 227 12.55 19.18 3.83
C THR A 227 13.22 17.83 4.03
N PRO A 228 12.58 16.90 4.76
CA PRO A 228 13.11 15.53 4.89
C PRO A 228 13.43 14.88 3.53
N SER A 229 12.58 15.01 2.53
CA SER A 229 12.82 14.48 1.18
C SER A 229 14.06 15.10 0.52
N GLN A 230 14.28 16.41 0.67
CA GLN A 230 15.49 17.07 0.15
C GLN A 230 16.76 16.65 0.89
N ARG A 231 16.65 16.37 2.20
CA ARG A 231 17.79 15.87 2.98
C ARG A 231 18.22 14.48 2.53
N ILE A 232 17.25 13.56 2.40
CA ILE A 232 17.58 12.18 2.04
C ILE A 232 18.02 12.06 0.57
N GLU A 233 17.50 12.90 -0.33
CA GLU A 233 17.96 12.97 -1.72
C GLU A 233 19.44 13.38 -1.78
N ALA A 234 19.82 14.47 -1.08
CA ALA A 234 21.21 14.89 -1.01
C ALA A 234 22.12 13.85 -0.34
N ALA A 235 21.63 13.15 0.69
CA ALA A 235 22.39 12.07 1.35
C ALA A 235 22.64 10.90 0.39
N ALA A 236 21.64 10.50 -0.41
CA ALA A 236 21.78 9.41 -1.37
C ALA A 236 22.73 9.76 -2.53
N GLU A 237 22.70 11.00 -3.02
CA GLU A 237 23.67 11.50 -4.02
C GLU A 237 25.11 11.43 -3.50
N LEU A 238 25.36 11.96 -2.29
CA LEU A 238 26.68 11.88 -1.66
C LEU A 238 27.12 10.43 -1.45
N ALA A 239 26.24 9.56 -0.96
CA ALA A 239 26.55 8.15 -0.74
C ALA A 239 26.96 7.45 -2.04
N TYR A 240 26.25 7.73 -3.14
CA TYR A 240 26.63 7.23 -4.46
C TYR A 240 28.04 7.69 -4.87
N HIS A 241 28.37 8.98 -4.72
CA HIS A 241 29.71 9.51 -5.06
C HIS A 241 30.80 8.90 -4.20
N TYR A 242 30.58 8.73 -2.91
CA TYR A 242 31.53 8.04 -2.02
C TYR A 242 31.79 6.60 -2.46
N SER A 243 30.74 5.88 -2.88
CA SER A 243 30.87 4.49 -3.34
C SER A 243 31.73 4.38 -4.61
N GLN A 244 31.56 5.32 -5.56
CA GLN A 244 32.37 5.35 -6.79
C GLN A 244 33.85 5.64 -6.51
N SER A 245 34.13 6.64 -5.67
CA SER A 245 35.51 7.00 -5.29
C SER A 245 36.23 5.87 -4.56
N SER A 246 35.51 5.06 -3.80
CA SER A 246 36.09 3.91 -3.08
C SER A 246 36.45 2.74 -4.02
N GLN A 247 35.71 2.58 -5.12
CA GLN A 247 35.99 1.55 -6.13
C GLN A 247 37.21 1.91 -7.01
N GLU A 248 37.40 3.19 -7.32
CA GLU A 248 38.55 3.67 -8.11
C GLU A 248 39.90 3.53 -7.37
N VAL A 249 39.90 3.50 -6.04
CA VAL A 249 41.12 3.34 -5.21
C VAL A 249 41.53 1.87 -5.05
N GLN A 250 40.63 0.92 -5.32
CA GLN A 250 40.85 -0.53 -5.15
C GLN A 250 41.17 -1.27 -6.48
N GLY A 251 41.05 -0.62 -7.63
CA GLY A 251 41.34 -1.15 -8.97
C GLY A 251 42.63 -0.60 -9.53
#